data_4274579af7799d9b5f799c70c184b6f3
#
_entry.id   4274579af7799d9b5f799c70c184b6f3
#
_cell.length_a   1.000
_cell.length_b   1.000
_cell.length_c   1.000
_cell.angle_alpha   90.00
_cell.angle_beta   90.00
_cell.angle_gamma   90.00
#
_symmetry.space_group_name_H-M   'P 1'
#
loop_
_entity.id
_entity.type
_entity.pdbx_description
1 polymer ?
#
loop_
_entity_poly.entity_id
_entity_poly.type
_entity_poly.pdbx_seq_one_letter_code
_entity_poly.pdbx_strand_id
1 'polypeptide(L)'
;KRLPQNFETVWSNQWEPGVKVQHASDVYAEMFGSENHSNDDIATVPQKSIPKHDLLVGGFPCQDYSVAKQLGKSKGIEGKKGVLWWSIRNILEAKKPKYALLENVDRLIKSPATQRGRDFAIILASLADLDYMVEWRVINAADYGMPQRRRRVFIFAYHKSSPIYKKYTDANKWIAKDGVIAKAFPPPFLLMSSVPV
;
A
#
# COMPACT_ATOMS: atom_id res chain seq x y z
N LYS A 1 19.79 11.85 -12.72
CA LYS A 1 20.23 12.35 -11.40
C LYS A 1 19.44 11.56 -10.36
N ARG A 2 20.07 10.65 -9.59
CA ARG A 2 19.41 10.03 -8.44
C ARG A 2 19.09 11.15 -7.45
N LEU A 3 17.82 11.19 -7.00
CA LEU A 3 17.46 12.06 -5.88
C LEU A 3 18.29 11.64 -4.65
N PRO A 4 18.68 12.60 -3.78
CA PRO A 4 19.37 12.23 -2.55
C PRO A 4 18.54 11.18 -1.82
N GLN A 5 19.17 10.04 -1.50
CA GLN A 5 18.48 8.92 -0.85
C GLN A 5 18.26 9.27 0.63
N ASN A 6 17.06 9.79 0.92
CA ASN A 6 16.60 9.97 2.29
C ASN A 6 15.98 8.68 2.87
N PHE A 7 16.01 7.58 2.11
CA PHE A 7 15.43 6.29 2.46
C PHE A 7 16.45 5.17 2.29
N GLU A 8 16.48 4.28 3.25
CA GLU A 8 17.24 3.03 3.23
C GLU A 8 16.26 1.86 3.23
N THR A 9 16.45 0.91 2.31
CA THR A 9 15.66 -0.33 2.27
C THR A 9 16.29 -1.32 3.24
N VAL A 10 15.65 -1.49 4.40
CA VAL A 10 16.13 -2.40 5.46
C VAL A 10 15.69 -3.84 5.23
N TRP A 11 14.65 -4.06 4.41
CA TRP A 11 14.17 -5.39 4.04
C TRP A 11 13.24 -5.28 2.82
N SER A 12 13.26 -6.31 1.99
CA SER A 12 12.37 -6.44 0.84
C SER A 12 11.89 -7.88 0.67
N ASN A 13 10.72 -8.05 0.03
CA ASN A 13 10.17 -9.35 -0.29
C ASN A 13 9.52 -9.31 -1.68
N GLN A 14 9.86 -10.29 -2.50
CA GLN A 14 9.26 -10.50 -3.81
C GLN A 14 9.11 -12.00 -4.05
N TRP A 15 7.88 -12.46 -4.20
CA TRP A 15 7.55 -13.85 -4.48
C TRP A 15 6.31 -13.96 -5.36
N GLU A 16 6.35 -14.85 -6.34
CA GLU A 16 5.25 -15.10 -7.27
C GLU A 16 4.75 -16.52 -7.13
N PRO A 17 3.47 -16.73 -6.78
CA PRO A 17 2.91 -18.07 -6.61
C PRO A 17 2.82 -18.81 -7.94
N GLY A 18 3.22 -20.08 -7.95
CA GLY A 18 3.02 -21.00 -9.07
C GLY A 18 4.06 -20.91 -10.18
N VAL A 19 5.09 -20.08 -10.04
CA VAL A 19 6.24 -20.03 -10.96
C VAL A 19 7.49 -20.66 -10.33
N LYS A 20 8.25 -21.42 -11.12
CA LYS A 20 9.48 -22.07 -10.63
C LYS A 20 10.66 -21.10 -10.57
N VAL A 21 10.75 -20.17 -11.50
CA VAL A 21 11.83 -19.18 -11.60
C VAL A 21 11.26 -17.83 -11.19
N GLN A 22 11.85 -17.23 -10.18
CA GLN A 22 11.39 -15.99 -9.57
C GLN A 22 12.09 -14.76 -10.17
N HIS A 23 11.88 -14.54 -11.47
CA HIS A 23 12.60 -13.52 -12.24
C HIS A 23 12.58 -12.12 -11.61
N ALA A 24 11.48 -11.69 -11.04
CA ALA A 24 11.41 -10.37 -10.41
C ALA A 24 12.28 -10.29 -9.14
N SER A 25 12.34 -11.37 -8.35
CA SER A 25 13.23 -11.49 -7.21
C SER A 25 14.70 -11.54 -7.63
N ASP A 26 15.01 -12.32 -8.68
CA ASP A 26 16.39 -12.46 -9.19
C ASP A 26 16.92 -11.09 -9.67
N VAL A 27 16.13 -10.36 -10.48
CA VAL A 27 16.48 -9.01 -10.96
C VAL A 27 16.65 -8.04 -9.79
N TYR A 28 15.77 -8.10 -8.78
CA TYR A 28 15.90 -7.24 -7.60
C TYR A 28 17.23 -7.53 -6.87
N ALA A 29 17.54 -8.79 -6.62
CA ALA A 29 18.76 -9.20 -5.93
C ALA A 29 20.03 -8.81 -6.70
N GLU A 30 20.02 -8.92 -8.03
CA GLU A 30 21.12 -8.48 -8.88
C GLU A 30 21.34 -6.96 -8.83
N MET A 31 20.26 -6.18 -8.80
CA MET A 31 20.33 -4.71 -8.81
C MET A 31 20.65 -4.09 -7.45
N PHE A 32 20.18 -4.68 -6.36
CA PHE A 32 20.16 -4.07 -5.03
C PHE A 32 20.84 -4.91 -3.95
N GLY A 33 21.28 -6.12 -4.28
CA GLY A 33 21.83 -7.09 -3.33
C GLY A 33 20.78 -8.00 -2.71
N SER A 34 21.21 -9.16 -2.26
CA SER A 34 20.37 -10.21 -1.69
C SER A 34 20.33 -10.22 -0.15
N GLU A 35 21.18 -9.47 0.53
CA GLU A 35 21.38 -9.56 1.98
C GLU A 35 20.12 -9.34 2.81
N ASN A 36 19.27 -8.40 2.38
CA ASN A 36 18.02 -8.03 3.05
C ASN A 36 16.80 -8.34 2.18
N HIS A 37 16.93 -9.29 1.26
CA HIS A 37 15.88 -9.70 0.34
C HIS A 37 15.36 -11.10 0.66
N SER A 38 14.03 -11.26 0.77
CA SER A 38 13.37 -12.56 0.90
C SER A 38 12.60 -12.89 -0.37
N ASN A 39 12.75 -14.13 -0.82
CA ASN A 39 12.00 -14.73 -1.91
C ASN A 39 11.04 -15.83 -1.40
N ASP A 40 10.48 -15.65 -0.22
CA ASP A 40 9.52 -16.56 0.37
C ASP A 40 8.09 -16.03 0.23
N ASP A 41 7.09 -16.90 0.27
CA ASP A 41 5.70 -16.47 0.42
C ASP A 41 5.56 -15.64 1.71
N ILE A 42 5.21 -14.37 1.57
CA ILE A 42 5.07 -13.43 2.70
C ILE A 42 4.14 -13.95 3.80
N ALA A 43 3.18 -14.83 3.46
CA ALA A 43 2.29 -15.46 4.42
C ALA A 43 3.02 -16.44 5.36
N THR A 44 4.18 -16.95 4.94
CA THR A 44 5.01 -17.88 5.71
C THR A 44 6.16 -17.22 6.44
N VAL A 45 6.49 -15.97 6.09
CA VAL A 45 7.59 -15.22 6.71
C VAL A 45 7.25 -14.90 8.17
N PRO A 46 8.08 -15.35 9.14
CA PRO A 46 7.85 -15.01 10.54
C PRO A 46 7.95 -13.50 10.78
N GLN A 47 6.95 -12.90 11.43
CA GLN A 47 6.92 -11.46 11.68
C GLN A 47 8.20 -10.96 12.40
N LYS A 48 8.78 -11.79 13.27
CA LYS A 48 10.01 -11.46 14.01
C LYS A 48 11.23 -11.26 13.11
N SER A 49 11.30 -11.94 11.95
CA SER A 49 12.42 -11.83 11.01
C SER A 49 12.39 -10.54 10.18
N ILE A 50 11.25 -9.86 10.09
CA ILE A 50 11.16 -8.57 9.43
C ILE A 50 11.74 -7.50 10.36
N PRO A 51 12.76 -6.70 9.95
CA PRO A 51 13.33 -5.66 10.78
C PRO A 51 12.34 -4.56 11.14
N LYS A 52 12.62 -3.81 12.21
CA LYS A 52 11.90 -2.57 12.51
C LYS A 52 12.14 -1.55 11.39
N HIS A 53 11.09 -0.88 10.95
CA HIS A 53 11.14 0.12 9.87
C HIS A 53 10.15 1.26 10.16
N ASP A 54 10.39 2.43 9.57
CA ASP A 54 9.52 3.60 9.70
C ASP A 54 8.44 3.67 8.61
N LEU A 55 8.72 3.11 7.42
CA LEU A 55 7.83 3.11 6.26
C LEU A 55 7.69 1.69 5.70
N LEU A 56 6.46 1.22 5.55
CA LEU A 56 6.12 0.04 4.77
C LEU A 56 5.62 0.47 3.39
N VAL A 57 6.21 -0.07 2.33
CA VAL A 57 5.74 0.14 0.95
C VAL A 57 5.32 -1.21 0.38
N GLY A 58 4.16 -1.30 -0.24
CA GLY A 58 3.71 -2.55 -0.83
C GLY A 58 2.60 -2.38 -1.86
N GLY A 59 2.63 -3.26 -2.88
CA GLY A 59 1.52 -3.51 -3.78
C GLY A 59 0.92 -4.88 -3.47
N PHE A 60 -0.39 -5.03 -3.60
CA PHE A 60 -1.05 -6.31 -3.46
C PHE A 60 -2.08 -6.52 -4.58
N PRO A 61 -2.22 -7.75 -5.12
CA PRO A 61 -3.14 -8.00 -6.21
C PRO A 61 -4.59 -7.87 -5.75
N CYS A 62 -5.43 -7.27 -6.59
CA CYS A 62 -6.88 -7.31 -6.47
C CYS A 62 -7.38 -8.58 -7.18
N GLN A 63 -7.08 -9.75 -6.62
CA GLN A 63 -7.60 -11.00 -7.14
C GLN A 63 -8.89 -11.37 -6.42
N ASP A 64 -9.79 -12.00 -7.12
CA ASP A 64 -11.19 -12.42 -6.88
C ASP A 64 -11.58 -13.01 -5.51
N TYR A 65 -10.81 -12.78 -4.48
CA TYR A 65 -11.10 -13.22 -3.13
C TYR A 65 -11.50 -12.03 -2.28
N SER A 66 -12.80 -11.92 -2.03
CA SER A 66 -13.35 -10.96 -1.09
C SER A 66 -12.57 -10.98 0.23
N VAL A 67 -11.97 -9.86 0.59
CA VAL A 67 -11.32 -9.62 1.89
C VAL A 67 -12.27 -10.03 3.03
N ALA A 68 -13.59 -9.92 2.80
CA ALA A 68 -14.65 -10.29 3.72
C ALA A 68 -14.75 -11.79 4.04
N LYS A 69 -14.32 -12.68 3.14
CA LYS A 69 -14.40 -14.14 3.40
C LYS A 69 -13.52 -14.60 4.57
N GLN A 70 -12.53 -13.83 4.97
CA GLN A 70 -11.61 -14.19 6.05
C GLN A 70 -12.01 -13.60 7.42
N LEU A 71 -12.87 -12.59 7.47
CA LEU A 71 -13.37 -12.04 8.74
C LEU A 71 -14.13 -13.06 9.60
N GLY A 72 -14.77 -14.08 8.99
CA GLY A 72 -15.49 -15.14 9.70
C GLY A 72 -14.63 -16.31 10.20
N LYS A 73 -13.33 -16.34 9.87
CA LYS A 73 -12.42 -17.45 10.23
C LYS A 73 -11.25 -16.97 11.07
N SER A 74 -11.54 -16.32 12.19
CA SER A 74 -10.52 -15.88 13.16
C SER A 74 -9.86 -17.01 13.99
N LYS A 75 -10.02 -18.26 13.55
CA LYS A 75 -9.34 -19.42 14.13
C LYS A 75 -8.42 -20.06 13.09
N GLY A 76 -7.12 -19.71 13.18
CA GLY A 76 -6.06 -20.50 12.57
C GLY A 76 -5.75 -20.19 11.10
N ILE A 77 -4.47 -20.03 10.84
CA ILE A 77 -3.80 -19.94 9.54
C ILE A 77 -3.81 -21.34 8.88
N GLU A 78 -4.99 -21.83 8.51
CA GLU A 78 -5.14 -23.04 7.69
C GLU A 78 -6.19 -22.79 6.61
N GLY A 79 -5.80 -22.06 5.58
CA GLY A 79 -6.66 -21.86 4.43
C GLY A 79 -5.88 -21.25 3.26
N LYS A 80 -5.71 -22.08 2.22
CA LYS A 80 -5.16 -21.78 0.91
C LYS A 80 -5.11 -20.28 0.56
N LYS A 81 -3.88 -19.76 0.37
CA LYS A 81 -3.53 -18.45 -0.25
C LYS A 81 -4.34 -17.29 0.36
N GLY A 82 -3.97 -16.89 1.55
CA GLY A 82 -4.53 -15.70 2.20
C GLY A 82 -4.44 -14.49 1.29
N VAL A 83 -5.50 -13.71 1.25
CA VAL A 83 -5.48 -12.41 0.57
C VAL A 83 -4.27 -11.66 1.13
N LEU A 84 -3.34 -11.24 0.28
CA LEU A 84 -2.06 -10.60 0.65
C LEU A 84 -2.24 -9.40 1.58
N TRP A 85 -3.43 -8.79 1.56
CA TRP A 85 -3.84 -7.76 2.51
C TRP A 85 -3.64 -8.20 3.98
N TRP A 86 -3.99 -9.42 4.34
CA TRP A 86 -3.85 -9.87 5.73
C TRP A 86 -2.39 -10.03 6.15
N SER A 87 -1.51 -10.41 5.24
CA SER A 87 -0.06 -10.41 5.50
C SER A 87 0.45 -9.00 5.76
N ILE A 88 0.03 -8.02 4.95
CA ILE A 88 0.33 -6.60 5.16
C ILE A 88 -0.19 -6.14 6.52
N ARG A 89 -1.46 -6.43 6.84
CA ARG A 89 -2.07 -6.07 8.12
C ARG A 89 -1.29 -6.64 9.32
N ASN A 90 -0.88 -7.90 9.24
CA ASN A 90 -0.11 -8.55 10.31
C ASN A 90 1.27 -7.88 10.51
N ILE A 91 1.92 -7.45 9.43
CA ILE A 91 3.17 -6.70 9.52
C ILE A 91 2.93 -5.33 10.18
N LEU A 92 1.88 -4.62 9.78
CA LEU A 92 1.50 -3.34 10.37
C LEU A 92 1.21 -3.47 11.87
N GLU A 93 0.49 -4.53 12.29
CA GLU A 93 0.17 -4.81 13.69
C GLU A 93 1.43 -5.13 14.50
N ALA A 94 2.33 -5.96 13.97
CA ALA A 94 3.54 -6.40 14.66
C ALA A 94 4.63 -5.32 14.72
N LYS A 95 4.80 -4.53 13.66
CA LYS A 95 5.92 -3.58 13.52
C LYS A 95 5.53 -2.14 13.79
N LYS A 96 4.26 -1.78 13.59
CA LYS A 96 3.70 -0.43 13.79
C LYS A 96 4.55 0.66 13.15
N PRO A 97 4.92 0.54 11.84
CA PRO A 97 5.67 1.58 11.15
C PRO A 97 4.88 2.89 11.22
N LYS A 98 5.57 4.02 11.26
CA LYS A 98 4.92 5.34 11.30
C LYS A 98 4.08 5.62 10.07
N TYR A 99 4.47 5.00 8.93
CA TYR A 99 3.86 5.25 7.62
C TYR A 99 3.69 3.94 6.85
N ALA A 100 2.63 3.87 6.05
CA ALA A 100 2.47 2.82 5.05
C ALA A 100 1.98 3.43 3.74
N LEU A 101 2.63 3.09 2.63
CA LEU A 101 2.24 3.46 1.27
C LEU A 101 1.88 2.20 0.49
N LEU A 102 0.62 2.08 0.13
CA LEU A 102 0.10 0.89 -0.52
C LEU A 102 -0.46 1.24 -1.91
N GLU A 103 -0.25 0.35 -2.86
CA GLU A 103 -0.74 0.49 -4.23
C GLU A 103 -1.69 -0.65 -4.59
N ASN A 104 -2.73 -0.32 -5.36
CA ASN A 104 -3.61 -1.31 -5.96
C ASN A 104 -4.24 -0.77 -7.26
N VAL A 105 -4.91 -1.65 -8.01
CA VAL A 105 -5.73 -1.23 -9.15
C VAL A 105 -6.94 -0.42 -8.67
N ASP A 106 -7.39 0.54 -9.46
CA ASP A 106 -8.52 1.42 -9.13
C ASP A 106 -9.85 0.66 -8.91
N ARG A 107 -9.98 -0.56 -9.46
CA ARG A 107 -11.14 -1.43 -9.22
C ARG A 107 -11.33 -1.82 -7.77
N LEU A 108 -10.28 -1.81 -6.95
CA LEU A 108 -10.37 -2.12 -5.51
C LEU A 108 -11.47 -1.30 -4.82
N ILE A 109 -11.61 -0.02 -5.17
CA ILE A 109 -12.61 0.88 -4.58
C ILE A 109 -14.05 0.41 -4.84
N LYS A 110 -14.24 -0.43 -5.87
CA LYS A 110 -15.55 -0.95 -6.31
C LYS A 110 -15.71 -2.44 -6.06
N SER A 111 -14.72 -3.11 -5.45
CA SER A 111 -14.73 -4.56 -5.19
C SER A 111 -15.54 -4.88 -3.92
N PRO A 112 -16.24 -6.04 -3.90
CA PRO A 112 -16.62 -6.86 -5.03
C PRO A 112 -17.81 -6.28 -5.80
N ALA A 113 -18.07 -6.78 -7.01
CA ALA A 113 -19.17 -6.27 -7.85
C ALA A 113 -20.56 -6.40 -7.19
N THR A 114 -20.76 -7.47 -6.39
CA THR A 114 -22.00 -7.76 -5.67
C THR A 114 -22.24 -6.90 -4.43
N GLN A 115 -21.17 -6.34 -3.86
CA GLN A 115 -21.21 -5.48 -2.65
C GLN A 115 -20.20 -4.36 -2.81
N ARG A 116 -20.51 -3.46 -3.73
CA ARG A 116 -19.58 -2.43 -4.21
C ARG A 116 -18.94 -1.62 -3.09
N GLY A 117 -17.60 -1.65 -3.03
CA GLY A 117 -16.81 -0.92 -2.07
C GLY A 117 -16.54 -1.66 -0.75
N ARG A 118 -17.12 -2.83 -0.54
CA ARG A 118 -16.99 -3.58 0.72
C ARG A 118 -15.54 -3.93 1.05
N ASP A 119 -14.78 -4.45 0.07
CA ASP A 119 -13.39 -4.85 0.32
C ASP A 119 -12.52 -3.64 0.68
N PHE A 120 -12.73 -2.51 0.01
CA PHE A 120 -12.02 -1.28 0.33
C PHE A 120 -12.39 -0.74 1.72
N ALA A 121 -13.68 -0.79 2.08
CA ALA A 121 -14.14 -0.39 3.41
C ALA A 121 -13.52 -1.25 4.52
N ILE A 122 -13.37 -2.58 4.29
CA ILE A 122 -12.69 -3.48 5.24
C ILE A 122 -11.22 -3.12 5.40
N ILE A 123 -10.52 -2.78 4.31
CA ILE A 123 -9.13 -2.31 4.36
C ILE A 123 -9.03 -1.06 5.22
N LEU A 124 -9.88 -0.06 4.97
CA LEU A 124 -9.89 1.19 5.73
C LEU A 124 -10.21 0.96 7.21
N ALA A 125 -11.22 0.14 7.52
CA ALA A 125 -11.59 -0.20 8.90
C ALA A 125 -10.44 -0.92 9.62
N SER A 126 -9.81 -1.91 8.97
CA SER A 126 -8.69 -2.64 9.58
C SER A 126 -7.44 -1.78 9.79
N LEU A 127 -7.21 -0.73 8.99
CA LEU A 127 -6.18 0.27 9.24
C LEU A 127 -6.54 1.16 10.44
N ALA A 128 -7.81 1.57 10.54
CA ALA A 128 -8.30 2.35 11.68
C ALA A 128 -8.18 1.57 13.01
N ASP A 129 -8.51 0.27 12.99
CA ASP A 129 -8.35 -0.63 14.16
C ASP A 129 -6.90 -0.76 14.63
N LEU A 130 -5.93 -0.50 13.74
CA LEU A 130 -4.50 -0.47 14.05
C LEU A 130 -3.97 0.94 14.36
N ASP A 131 -4.86 1.89 14.65
CA ASP A 131 -4.54 3.29 14.92
C ASP A 131 -3.89 4.04 13.75
N TYR A 132 -4.18 3.67 12.50
CA TYR A 132 -3.76 4.42 11.32
C TYR A 132 -4.87 5.31 10.82
N MET A 133 -4.54 6.56 10.57
CA MET A 133 -5.32 7.48 9.76
C MET A 133 -4.94 7.31 8.29
N VAL A 134 -5.89 7.45 7.38
CA VAL A 134 -5.70 7.11 5.97
C VAL A 134 -6.11 8.25 5.05
N GLU A 135 -5.26 8.54 4.08
CA GLU A 135 -5.65 9.25 2.86
C GLU A 135 -5.48 8.32 1.64
N TRP A 136 -6.29 8.51 0.63
CA TRP A 136 -6.19 7.73 -0.60
C TRP A 136 -6.60 8.53 -1.82
N ARG A 137 -6.07 8.15 -2.98
CA ARG A 137 -6.41 8.78 -4.25
C ARG A 137 -6.24 7.83 -5.42
N VAL A 138 -7.14 7.92 -6.41
CA VAL A 138 -6.90 7.32 -7.72
C VAL A 138 -6.06 8.28 -8.54
N ILE A 139 -4.89 7.82 -8.94
CA ILE A 139 -3.95 8.57 -9.76
C ILE A 139 -3.89 7.89 -11.13
N ASN A 140 -4.09 8.66 -12.21
CA ASN A 140 -3.86 8.24 -13.57
C ASN A 140 -2.55 8.87 -14.07
N ALA A 141 -1.59 8.07 -14.43
CA ALA A 141 -0.26 8.55 -14.83
C ALA A 141 -0.32 9.57 -16.00
N ALA A 142 -1.26 9.41 -16.93
CA ALA A 142 -1.43 10.33 -18.04
C ALA A 142 -1.81 11.74 -17.61
N ASP A 143 -2.52 11.90 -16.47
CA ASP A 143 -2.94 13.20 -15.96
C ASP A 143 -1.77 14.02 -15.39
N TYR A 144 -0.59 13.38 -15.23
CA TYR A 144 0.66 13.94 -14.70
C TYR A 144 1.81 13.85 -15.72
N GLY A 145 1.48 13.84 -17.01
CA GLY A 145 2.47 13.95 -18.09
C GLY A 145 3.15 12.63 -18.49
N MET A 146 2.71 11.49 -17.98
CA MET A 146 3.26 10.20 -18.41
C MET A 146 2.58 9.70 -19.70
N PRO A 147 3.31 9.06 -20.63
CA PRO A 147 2.76 8.57 -21.90
C PRO A 147 1.93 7.28 -21.75
N GLN A 148 1.42 7.00 -20.56
CA GLN A 148 0.68 5.80 -20.23
C GLN A 148 -0.59 6.13 -19.44
N ARG A 149 -1.74 5.68 -19.95
CA ARG A 149 -3.00 5.73 -19.23
C ARG A 149 -3.06 4.59 -18.21
N ARG A 150 -2.51 4.81 -17.02
CA ARG A 150 -2.42 3.83 -15.94
C ARG A 150 -3.06 4.40 -14.68
N ARG A 151 -4.21 3.86 -14.32
CA ARG A 151 -4.95 4.25 -13.11
C ARG A 151 -4.63 3.29 -11.97
N ARG A 152 -4.27 3.86 -10.81
CA ARG A 152 -4.00 3.12 -9.58
C ARG A 152 -4.57 3.87 -8.39
N VAL A 153 -5.05 3.13 -7.40
CA VAL A 153 -5.32 3.70 -6.09
C VAL A 153 -4.05 3.61 -5.25
N PHE A 154 -3.65 4.76 -4.71
CA PHE A 154 -2.62 4.85 -3.69
C PHE A 154 -3.31 5.13 -2.35
N ILE A 155 -2.88 4.40 -1.33
CA ILE A 155 -3.36 4.49 0.04
C ILE A 155 -2.16 4.84 0.89
N PHE A 156 -2.21 5.98 1.57
CA PHE A 156 -1.16 6.39 2.49
C PHE A 156 -1.71 6.44 3.91
N ALA A 157 -1.12 5.65 4.80
CA ALA A 157 -1.56 5.51 6.17
C ALA A 157 -0.53 6.07 7.15
N TYR A 158 -1.00 6.76 8.18
CA TYR A 158 -0.20 7.41 9.22
C TYR A 158 -0.57 6.84 10.58
N HIS A 159 0.35 6.14 11.22
CA HIS A 159 0.13 5.66 12.58
C HIS A 159 0.04 6.83 13.57
N LYS A 160 -0.73 6.67 14.65
CA LYS A 160 -0.90 7.70 15.70
C LYS A 160 0.40 8.20 16.32
N SER A 161 1.50 7.41 16.26
CA SER A 161 2.83 7.83 16.70
C SER A 161 3.55 8.75 15.73
N SER A 162 3.04 8.94 14.50
CA SER A 162 3.69 9.77 13.50
C SER A 162 3.48 11.27 13.78
N PRO A 163 4.47 12.13 13.45
CA PRO A 163 4.30 13.58 13.59
C PRO A 163 3.18 14.16 12.72
N ILE A 164 2.88 13.49 11.59
CA ILE A 164 1.84 13.93 10.65
C ILE A 164 0.44 13.71 11.24
N TYR A 165 0.24 12.64 11.98
CA TYR A 165 -1.05 12.34 12.61
C TYR A 165 -1.57 13.51 13.46
N LYS A 166 -0.68 14.20 14.16
CA LYS A 166 -1.01 15.34 15.01
C LYS A 166 -1.43 16.60 14.23
N LYS A 167 -1.11 16.66 12.95
CA LYS A 167 -1.47 17.79 12.06
C LYS A 167 -2.84 17.64 11.43
N TYR A 168 -3.43 16.47 11.56
CA TYR A 168 -4.75 16.20 11.01
C TYR A 168 -5.82 16.88 11.85
N THR A 169 -6.68 17.65 11.18
CA THR A 169 -7.76 18.38 11.84
C THR A 169 -9.13 18.14 11.20
N ASP A 170 -9.15 17.89 9.90
CA ASP A 170 -10.36 17.71 9.10
C ASP A 170 -10.11 16.71 7.97
N ALA A 171 -10.92 15.63 7.91
CA ALA A 171 -10.77 14.56 6.93
C ALA A 171 -10.94 15.06 5.49
N ASN A 172 -11.95 15.88 5.23
CA ASN A 172 -12.25 16.35 3.89
C ASN A 172 -11.16 17.29 3.38
N LYS A 173 -10.73 18.21 4.23
CA LYS A 173 -9.64 19.12 3.92
C LYS A 173 -8.31 18.39 3.72
N TRP A 174 -8.07 17.35 4.53
CA TRP A 174 -6.87 16.54 4.41
C TRP A 174 -6.80 15.81 3.08
N ILE A 175 -7.84 15.05 2.73
CA ILE A 175 -7.90 14.30 1.47
C ILE A 175 -7.89 15.22 0.25
N ALA A 176 -8.54 16.39 0.33
CA ALA A 176 -8.65 17.30 -0.79
C ALA A 176 -7.40 18.15 -1.03
N LYS A 177 -6.72 18.61 0.05
CA LYS A 177 -5.71 19.69 -0.05
C LYS A 177 -4.47 19.50 0.81
N ASP A 178 -4.63 19.17 2.10
CA ASP A 178 -3.54 19.28 3.08
C ASP A 178 -2.72 18.00 3.23
N GLY A 179 -3.26 16.86 2.79
CA GLY A 179 -2.61 15.55 2.86
C GLY A 179 -1.36 15.44 1.98
N VAL A 180 -0.57 14.42 2.22
CA VAL A 180 0.67 14.17 1.50
C VAL A 180 0.39 13.81 0.05
N ILE A 181 -0.56 12.90 -0.20
CA ILE A 181 -0.97 12.55 -1.57
C ILE A 181 -1.63 13.75 -2.24
N ALA A 182 -2.46 14.51 -1.51
CA ALA A 182 -3.13 15.68 -2.04
C ALA A 182 -2.15 16.73 -2.56
N LYS A 183 -1.06 16.96 -1.82
CA LYS A 183 0.00 17.92 -2.20
C LYS A 183 0.90 17.39 -3.30
N ALA A 184 1.23 16.10 -3.28
CA ALA A 184 2.09 15.47 -4.28
C ALA A 184 1.39 15.33 -5.64
N PHE A 185 0.07 15.11 -5.62
CA PHE A 185 -0.76 14.89 -6.81
C PHE A 185 -2.02 15.76 -6.75
N PRO A 186 -1.91 17.08 -6.92
CA PRO A 186 -3.07 17.96 -6.95
C PRO A 186 -4.01 17.57 -8.11
N PRO A 187 -5.35 17.81 -8.00
CA PRO A 187 -6.27 17.52 -9.08
C PRO A 187 -5.84 18.22 -10.38
N PRO A 188 -5.93 17.55 -11.55
CA PRO A 188 -5.43 18.10 -12.83
C PRO A 188 -6.02 19.46 -13.21
N PHE A 189 -7.27 19.73 -12.82
CA PHE A 189 -7.91 21.04 -13.10
C PHE A 189 -7.27 22.21 -12.34
N LEU A 190 -6.62 21.96 -11.20
CA LEU A 190 -5.88 22.99 -10.47
C LEU A 190 -4.53 23.31 -11.14
N LEU A 191 -3.99 22.39 -11.93
CA LEU A 191 -2.76 22.61 -12.70
C LEU A 191 -3.02 23.47 -13.95
N MET A 192 -4.24 23.41 -14.52
CA MET A 192 -4.61 24.19 -15.69
C MET A 192 -4.87 25.68 -15.39
N SER A 193 -5.21 26.01 -14.15
CA SER A 193 -5.44 27.41 -13.74
C SER A 193 -4.17 28.22 -13.48
N SER A 194 -2.99 27.59 -13.52
CA SER A 194 -1.69 28.24 -13.31
C SER A 194 -0.87 28.42 -14.59
N VAL A 195 -1.42 28.11 -15.77
CA VAL A 195 -0.77 28.44 -17.04
C VAL A 195 -1.12 29.91 -17.38
N PRO A 196 -0.14 30.84 -17.39
CA PRO A 196 -0.40 32.18 -17.89
C PRO A 196 -0.79 32.08 -19.36
N VAL A 197 -1.89 32.76 -19.74
CA VAL A 197 -2.28 33.01 -21.13
C VAL A 197 -1.32 33.99 -21.74
#